data_4bc0309b3d73c8c40559ec9040b2484b
#
_entry.id   4bc0309b3d73c8c40559ec9040b2484b
#
_cell.length_a   1.000
_cell.length_b   1.000
_cell.length_c   1.000
_cell.angle_alpha   90.00
_cell.angle_beta   90.00
_cell.angle_gamma   90.00
#
_symmetry.space_group_name_H-M   'P 1'
#
loop_
_entity.id
_entity.type
_entity.pdbx_description
1 polymer ?
#
loop_
_entity_poly.entity_id
_entity_poly.type
_entity_poly.pdbx_seq_one_letter_code
_entity_poly.pdbx_strand_id
1 'polypeptide(L)'
;VAQMAPGAAGDVAGAMVEANPDGAAEMAATVAENVPGAAGAIAGAIAEADPALAAEAAGAMMEANPAAASAAAAGMANAAPEVAGDVAGAMMEVAMDPEFATDFAENAATANPDLTPDQLDALVDNFAGNAVGAIAQGMAVGDPDIAGDMAGIMMDAAMANPDMAENFVGEIAGGMAAGAPQ
;
A
#
# COMPACT_ATOMS: atom_id res chain seq x y z
N VAL A 1 2.05 12.05 -19.83
CA VAL A 1 2.04 10.62 -19.42
C VAL A 1 0.74 10.30 -18.69
N ALA A 2 0.25 11.19 -17.82
CA ALA A 2 -0.94 10.98 -16.98
C ALA A 2 -2.27 10.65 -17.73
N GLN A 3 -2.32 10.80 -19.03
CA GLN A 3 -3.49 10.46 -19.87
C GLN A 3 -3.30 9.17 -20.68
N MET A 4 -2.22 8.44 -20.45
CA MET A 4 -1.99 7.14 -21.07
C MET A 4 -2.89 6.08 -20.44
N ALA A 5 -3.25 5.04 -21.21
CA ALA A 5 -3.93 3.88 -20.65
C ALA A 5 -3.06 3.27 -19.53
N PRO A 6 -3.65 2.75 -18.45
CA PRO A 6 -2.89 2.21 -17.29
C PRO A 6 -1.82 1.19 -17.69
N GLY A 7 -2.10 0.32 -18.67
CA GLY A 7 -1.12 -0.66 -19.18
C GLY A 7 0.11 0.00 -19.81
N ALA A 8 -0.09 1.04 -20.63
CA ALA A 8 1.03 1.76 -21.23
C ALA A 8 1.86 2.52 -20.18
N ALA A 9 1.24 2.94 -19.07
CA ALA A 9 1.96 3.53 -17.95
C ALA A 9 2.85 2.50 -17.24
N GLY A 10 2.35 1.26 -17.07
CA GLY A 10 3.13 0.15 -16.54
C GLY A 10 4.34 -0.20 -17.43
N ASP A 11 4.15 -0.36 -18.74
CA ASP A 11 5.23 -0.65 -19.68
C ASP A 11 6.35 0.39 -19.63
N VAL A 12 5.98 1.68 -19.53
CA VAL A 12 6.96 2.78 -19.40
C VAL A 12 7.67 2.70 -18.05
N ALA A 13 6.94 2.41 -16.98
CA ALA A 13 7.52 2.29 -15.64
C ALA A 13 8.52 1.13 -15.55
N GLY A 14 8.17 -0.04 -16.06
CA GLY A 14 9.09 -1.20 -16.12
C GLY A 14 10.38 -0.86 -16.87
N ALA A 15 10.27 -0.27 -18.06
CA ALA A 15 11.44 0.15 -18.83
C ALA A 15 12.29 1.22 -18.11
N MET A 16 11.68 2.10 -17.33
CA MET A 16 12.40 3.09 -16.53
C MET A 16 13.14 2.46 -15.36
N VAL A 17 12.54 1.47 -14.68
CA VAL A 17 13.18 0.71 -13.59
C VAL A 17 14.36 -0.09 -14.11
N GLU A 18 14.23 -0.79 -15.24
CA GLU A 18 15.34 -1.49 -15.89
C GLU A 18 16.51 -0.54 -16.22
N ALA A 19 16.20 0.70 -16.64
CA ALA A 19 17.21 1.68 -16.99
C ALA A 19 17.84 2.38 -15.76
N ASN A 20 17.10 2.54 -14.68
CA ASN A 20 17.50 3.23 -13.45
C ASN A 20 16.77 2.65 -12.23
N PRO A 21 17.23 1.52 -11.69
CA PRO A 21 16.59 0.88 -10.54
C PRO A 21 16.59 1.75 -9.28
N ASP A 22 17.64 2.54 -9.05
CA ASP A 22 17.74 3.43 -7.88
C ASP A 22 16.64 4.51 -7.82
N GLY A 23 15.98 4.79 -8.94
CA GLY A 23 14.88 5.76 -9.03
C GLY A 23 13.49 5.14 -8.93
N ALA A 24 13.36 3.83 -8.71
CA ALA A 24 12.08 3.13 -8.74
C ALA A 24 11.10 3.62 -7.67
N ALA A 25 11.56 3.76 -6.44
CA ALA A 25 10.74 4.22 -5.31
C ALA A 25 10.25 5.66 -5.50
N GLU A 26 11.14 6.59 -5.92
CA GLU A 26 10.76 7.99 -6.20
C GLU A 26 9.75 8.08 -7.36
N MET A 27 9.95 7.28 -8.40
CA MET A 27 9.00 7.21 -9.51
C MET A 27 7.65 6.66 -9.04
N ALA A 28 7.65 5.60 -8.24
CA ALA A 28 6.45 4.99 -7.67
C ALA A 28 5.65 5.98 -6.83
N ALA A 29 6.31 6.69 -5.92
CA ALA A 29 5.73 7.76 -5.10
C ALA A 29 5.10 8.87 -5.96
N THR A 30 5.87 9.38 -6.92
CA THR A 30 5.39 10.44 -7.85
C THR A 30 4.13 10.02 -8.60
N VAL A 31 4.05 8.76 -9.01
CA VAL A 31 2.87 8.25 -9.71
C VAL A 31 1.69 8.06 -8.76
N ALA A 32 1.90 7.52 -7.58
CA ALA A 32 0.85 7.35 -6.59
C ALA A 32 0.20 8.70 -6.23
N GLU A 33 1.01 9.74 -6.09
CA GLU A 33 0.56 11.09 -5.79
C GLU A 33 -0.24 11.72 -6.95
N ASN A 34 0.28 11.64 -8.19
CA ASN A 34 -0.25 12.40 -9.31
C ASN A 34 -1.23 11.61 -10.18
N VAL A 35 -1.16 10.28 -10.19
CA VAL A 35 -1.97 9.40 -11.04
C VAL A 35 -2.37 8.11 -10.29
N PRO A 36 -3.11 8.20 -9.18
CA PRO A 36 -3.43 7.04 -8.34
C PRO A 36 -4.14 5.91 -9.11
N GLY A 37 -4.88 6.23 -10.17
CA GLY A 37 -5.52 5.21 -11.02
C GLY A 37 -4.55 4.34 -11.83
N ALA A 38 -3.27 4.71 -11.94
CA ALA A 38 -2.23 3.89 -12.58
C ALA A 38 -1.34 3.16 -11.56
N ALA A 39 -1.54 3.40 -10.26
CA ALA A 39 -0.68 2.88 -9.20
C ALA A 39 -0.47 1.36 -9.28
N GLY A 40 -1.54 0.59 -9.44
CA GLY A 40 -1.45 -0.87 -9.53
C GLY A 40 -0.67 -1.36 -10.75
N ALA A 41 -0.88 -0.75 -11.93
CA ALA A 41 -0.17 -1.14 -13.14
C ALA A 41 1.34 -0.84 -13.04
N ILE A 42 1.69 0.28 -12.42
CA ILE A 42 3.08 0.68 -12.24
C ILE A 42 3.76 -0.13 -11.14
N ALA A 43 3.05 -0.36 -10.03
CA ALA A 43 3.52 -1.22 -8.95
C ALA A 43 3.82 -2.64 -9.46
N GLY A 44 2.91 -3.22 -10.24
CA GLY A 44 3.12 -4.52 -10.88
C GLY A 44 4.32 -4.52 -11.82
N ALA A 45 4.46 -3.49 -12.67
CA ALA A 45 5.58 -3.39 -13.60
C ALA A 45 6.94 -3.24 -12.88
N ILE A 46 6.99 -2.55 -11.74
CA ILE A 46 8.20 -2.47 -10.90
C ILE A 46 8.54 -3.85 -10.34
N ALA A 47 7.54 -4.55 -9.77
CA ALA A 47 7.74 -5.87 -9.21
C ALA A 47 8.15 -6.92 -10.26
N GLU A 48 7.65 -6.82 -11.48
CA GLU A 48 8.02 -7.69 -12.60
C GLU A 48 9.44 -7.38 -13.10
N ALA A 49 9.82 -6.10 -13.18
CA ALA A 49 11.15 -5.69 -13.65
C ALA A 49 12.25 -6.00 -12.62
N ASP A 50 12.00 -5.72 -11.35
CA ASP A 50 12.91 -6.02 -10.23
C ASP A 50 12.15 -6.30 -8.93
N PRO A 51 11.89 -7.57 -8.60
CA PRO A 51 11.19 -7.95 -7.37
C PRO A 51 11.85 -7.44 -6.08
N ALA A 52 13.16 -7.22 -6.08
CA ALA A 52 13.87 -6.72 -4.90
C ALA A 52 13.50 -5.26 -4.57
N LEU A 53 13.02 -4.50 -5.54
CA LEU A 53 12.58 -3.11 -5.35
C LEU A 53 11.09 -2.99 -4.99
N ALA A 54 10.33 -4.08 -5.11
CA ALA A 54 8.88 -4.05 -4.93
C ALA A 54 8.46 -3.54 -3.55
N ALA A 55 9.11 -4.02 -2.49
CA ALA A 55 8.79 -3.63 -1.11
C ALA A 55 9.06 -2.14 -0.86
N GLU A 56 10.22 -1.62 -1.30
CA GLU A 56 10.57 -0.22 -1.17
C GLU A 56 9.62 0.68 -1.98
N ALA A 57 9.33 0.30 -3.22
CA ALA A 57 8.40 1.02 -4.06
C ALA A 57 6.98 1.04 -3.49
N ALA A 58 6.52 -0.07 -2.90
CA ALA A 58 5.22 -0.16 -2.25
C ALA A 58 5.08 0.77 -1.04
N GLY A 59 6.10 0.79 -0.17
CA GLY A 59 6.19 1.72 0.95
C GLY A 59 6.13 3.17 0.48
N ALA A 60 6.98 3.54 -0.48
CA ALA A 60 7.01 4.89 -1.06
C ALA A 60 5.69 5.32 -1.71
N MET A 61 5.00 4.39 -2.39
CA MET A 61 3.67 4.67 -2.95
C MET A 61 2.63 4.94 -1.86
N MET A 62 2.70 4.21 -0.77
CA MET A 62 1.78 4.37 0.35
C MET A 62 2.04 5.67 1.11
N GLU A 63 3.30 6.03 1.37
CA GLU A 63 3.67 7.33 1.96
C GLU A 63 3.16 8.49 1.12
N ALA A 64 3.33 8.42 -0.20
CA ALA A 64 2.91 9.46 -1.13
C ALA A 64 1.38 9.56 -1.27
N ASN A 65 0.69 8.43 -1.29
CA ASN A 65 -0.77 8.37 -1.42
C ASN A 65 -1.36 7.08 -0.86
N PRO A 66 -1.82 7.10 0.39
CA PRO A 66 -2.44 5.93 1.02
C PRO A 66 -3.65 5.34 0.29
N ALA A 67 -4.39 6.17 -0.46
CA ALA A 67 -5.53 5.69 -1.26
C ALA A 67 -5.09 4.77 -2.42
N ALA A 68 -3.82 4.80 -2.81
CA ALA A 68 -3.25 3.90 -3.81
C ALA A 68 -2.86 2.52 -3.24
N ALA A 69 -2.85 2.34 -1.91
CA ALA A 69 -2.32 1.15 -1.23
C ALA A 69 -2.93 -0.16 -1.75
N SER A 70 -4.26 -0.26 -1.84
CA SER A 70 -4.93 -1.47 -2.34
C SER A 70 -4.54 -1.80 -3.78
N ALA A 71 -4.48 -0.79 -4.65
CA ALA A 71 -4.12 -0.98 -6.05
C ALA A 71 -2.65 -1.38 -6.21
N ALA A 72 -1.75 -0.75 -5.46
CA ALA A 72 -0.33 -1.07 -5.46
C ALA A 72 -0.09 -2.51 -4.96
N ALA A 73 -0.69 -2.87 -3.82
CA ALA A 73 -0.62 -4.21 -3.26
C ALA A 73 -1.13 -5.28 -4.26
N ALA A 74 -2.28 -5.04 -4.89
CA ALA A 74 -2.83 -5.96 -5.89
C ALA A 74 -1.93 -6.09 -7.12
N GLY A 75 -1.38 -4.98 -7.62
CA GLY A 75 -0.48 -4.98 -8.76
C GLY A 75 0.79 -5.79 -8.52
N MET A 76 1.42 -5.58 -7.36
CA MET A 76 2.64 -6.28 -6.97
C MET A 76 2.40 -7.77 -6.68
N ALA A 77 1.33 -8.10 -5.92
CA ALA A 77 1.00 -9.49 -5.62
C ALA A 77 0.68 -10.31 -6.88
N ASN A 78 0.03 -9.69 -7.88
CA ASN A 78 -0.25 -10.34 -9.15
C ASN A 78 1.01 -10.53 -10.01
N ALA A 79 1.91 -9.55 -10.04
CA ALA A 79 3.11 -9.56 -10.89
C ALA A 79 4.25 -10.40 -10.31
N ALA A 80 4.43 -10.37 -8.98
CA ALA A 80 5.51 -11.05 -8.26
C ALA A 80 5.02 -11.63 -6.93
N PRO A 81 4.24 -12.72 -6.94
CA PRO A 81 3.67 -13.32 -5.74
C PRO A 81 4.71 -13.77 -4.71
N GLU A 82 5.92 -14.09 -5.16
CA GLU A 82 7.05 -14.50 -4.30
C GLU A 82 7.54 -13.39 -3.35
N VAL A 83 7.32 -12.12 -3.68
CA VAL A 83 7.69 -10.98 -2.82
C VAL A 83 6.49 -10.31 -2.16
N ALA A 84 5.29 -10.84 -2.35
CA ALA A 84 4.07 -10.26 -1.81
C ALA A 84 4.10 -10.10 -0.27
N GLY A 85 4.78 -11.02 0.45
CA GLY A 85 5.00 -10.94 1.89
C GLY A 85 5.85 -9.74 2.29
N ASP A 86 6.94 -9.51 1.59
CA ASP A 86 7.84 -8.37 1.83
C ASP A 86 7.14 -7.05 1.51
N VAL A 87 6.35 -7.03 0.42
CA VAL A 87 5.52 -5.87 0.04
C VAL A 87 4.48 -5.56 1.11
N ALA A 88 3.75 -6.57 1.58
CA ALA A 88 2.75 -6.38 2.64
C ALA A 88 3.40 -5.87 3.93
N GLY A 89 4.55 -6.45 4.31
CA GLY A 89 5.34 -6.02 5.46
C GLY A 89 5.77 -4.55 5.37
N ALA A 90 6.36 -4.14 4.27
CA ALA A 90 6.80 -2.76 4.04
C ALA A 90 5.63 -1.76 4.08
N MET A 91 4.52 -2.09 3.44
CA MET A 91 3.34 -1.23 3.48
C MET A 91 2.73 -1.14 4.88
N MET A 92 2.73 -2.23 5.65
CA MET A 92 2.27 -2.22 7.04
C MET A 92 3.21 -1.42 7.95
N GLU A 93 4.53 -1.47 7.72
CA GLU A 93 5.50 -0.65 8.47
C GLU A 93 5.17 0.84 8.30
N VAL A 94 4.90 1.29 7.07
CA VAL A 94 4.45 2.66 6.82
C VAL A 94 3.10 2.95 7.49
N ALA A 95 2.12 2.05 7.40
CA ALA A 95 0.80 2.24 8.01
C ALA A 95 0.85 2.39 9.54
N MET A 96 1.86 1.78 10.17
CA MET A 96 2.07 1.77 11.62
C MET A 96 3.12 2.80 12.08
N ASP A 97 3.73 3.56 11.16
CA ASP A 97 4.76 4.55 11.50
C ASP A 97 4.13 5.75 12.22
N PRO A 98 4.58 6.07 13.45
CA PRO A 98 4.07 7.22 14.19
C PRO A 98 4.39 8.58 13.52
N GLU A 99 5.49 8.69 12.76
CA GLU A 99 5.83 9.91 12.03
C GLU A 99 4.84 10.11 10.88
N PHE A 100 4.54 9.04 10.14
CA PHE A 100 3.54 9.08 9.08
C PHE A 100 2.13 9.41 9.62
N ALA A 101 1.74 8.84 10.76
CA ALA A 101 0.48 9.16 11.44
C ALA A 101 0.40 10.64 11.86
N THR A 102 1.53 11.19 12.34
CA THR A 102 1.63 12.60 12.74
C THR A 102 1.50 13.53 11.53
N ASP A 103 2.22 13.26 10.44
CA ASP A 103 2.16 14.04 9.20
C ASP A 103 0.75 14.00 8.59
N PHE A 104 0.10 12.85 8.64
CA PHE A 104 -1.29 12.70 8.20
C PHE A 104 -2.23 13.57 9.04
N ALA A 105 -2.09 13.57 10.38
CA ALA A 105 -2.88 14.40 11.28
C ALA A 105 -2.65 15.91 11.03
N GLU A 106 -1.41 16.32 10.84
CA GLU A 106 -1.05 17.72 10.54
C GLU A 106 -1.64 18.20 9.22
N ASN A 107 -1.57 17.35 8.19
CA ASN A 107 -2.16 17.62 6.87
C ASN A 107 -3.69 17.72 6.97
N ALA A 108 -4.34 16.83 7.73
CA ALA A 108 -5.77 16.83 7.96
C ALA A 108 -6.21 18.10 8.74
N ALA A 109 -5.49 18.49 9.78
CA ALA A 109 -5.74 19.71 10.53
C ALA A 109 -5.55 20.98 9.68
N THR A 110 -4.58 20.98 8.79
CA THR A 110 -4.34 22.08 7.85
C THR A 110 -5.48 22.21 6.84
N ALA A 111 -5.96 21.08 6.33
CA ALA A 111 -7.08 21.05 5.37
C ALA A 111 -8.42 21.37 6.03
N ASN A 112 -8.58 21.07 7.32
CA ASN A 112 -9.81 21.33 8.07
C ASN A 112 -9.50 21.84 9.51
N PRO A 113 -9.27 23.15 9.67
CA PRO A 113 -8.87 23.76 10.95
C PRO A 113 -9.88 23.64 12.09
N ASP A 114 -11.11 23.23 11.80
CA ASP A 114 -12.18 23.06 12.78
C ASP A 114 -12.18 21.68 13.46
N LEU A 115 -11.26 20.78 13.07
CA LEU A 115 -11.13 19.47 13.72
C LEU A 115 -10.62 19.61 15.16
N THR A 116 -11.29 18.94 16.09
CA THR A 116 -10.82 18.83 17.48
C THR A 116 -9.71 17.76 17.59
N PRO A 117 -8.87 17.82 18.65
CA PRO A 117 -7.86 16.78 18.89
C PRO A 117 -8.44 15.36 18.88
N ASP A 118 -9.57 15.14 19.56
CA ASP A 118 -10.23 13.82 19.59
C ASP A 118 -10.69 13.34 18.20
N GLN A 119 -11.07 14.28 17.33
CA GLN A 119 -11.43 13.96 15.94
C GLN A 119 -10.20 13.65 15.08
N LEU A 120 -9.07 14.31 15.34
CA LEU A 120 -7.81 14.01 14.68
C LEU A 120 -7.28 12.63 15.09
N ASP A 121 -7.31 12.30 16.39
CA ASP A 121 -6.91 10.99 16.88
C ASP A 121 -7.79 9.88 16.26
N ALA A 122 -9.11 10.05 16.25
CA ALA A 122 -10.03 9.13 15.61
C ALA A 122 -9.80 9.01 14.08
N LEU A 123 -9.35 10.08 13.43
CA LEU A 123 -9.05 10.08 12.00
C LEU A 123 -7.78 9.27 11.72
N VAL A 124 -6.74 9.42 12.54
CA VAL A 124 -5.49 8.66 12.46
C VAL A 124 -5.74 7.17 12.70
N ASP A 125 -6.48 6.82 13.77
CA ASP A 125 -6.82 5.43 14.08
C ASP A 125 -7.61 4.76 12.94
N ASN A 126 -8.63 5.45 12.44
CA ASN A 126 -9.41 4.95 11.30
C ASN A 126 -8.58 4.86 10.02
N PHE A 127 -7.62 5.77 9.83
CA PHE A 127 -6.76 5.76 8.66
C PHE A 127 -5.84 4.53 8.68
N ALA A 128 -5.14 4.26 9.78
CA ALA A 128 -4.26 3.11 9.92
C ALA A 128 -5.02 1.79 9.69
N GLY A 129 -6.20 1.63 10.31
CA GLY A 129 -7.06 0.47 10.09
C GLY A 129 -7.50 0.32 8.62
N ASN A 130 -7.99 1.38 8.01
CA ASN A 130 -8.39 1.37 6.60
C ASN A 130 -7.23 1.05 5.65
N ALA A 131 -6.03 1.55 5.92
CA ALA A 131 -4.84 1.26 5.14
C ALA A 131 -4.48 -0.22 5.21
N VAL A 132 -4.46 -0.80 6.42
CA VAL A 132 -4.21 -2.23 6.63
C VAL A 132 -5.26 -3.09 5.93
N GLY A 133 -6.55 -2.75 6.04
CA GLY A 133 -7.63 -3.43 5.31
C GLY A 133 -7.48 -3.32 3.79
N ALA A 134 -7.06 -2.16 3.28
CA ALA A 134 -6.82 -1.94 1.85
C ALA A 134 -5.64 -2.75 1.32
N ILE A 135 -4.55 -2.88 2.10
CA ILE A 135 -3.41 -3.75 1.76
C ILE A 135 -3.88 -5.20 1.69
N ALA A 136 -4.58 -5.68 2.72
CA ALA A 136 -5.11 -7.04 2.79
C ALA A 136 -6.03 -7.35 1.59
N GLN A 137 -6.94 -6.44 1.25
CA GLN A 137 -7.80 -6.55 0.09
C GLN A 137 -7.00 -6.60 -1.22
N GLY A 138 -6.02 -5.72 -1.36
CA GLY A 138 -5.16 -5.67 -2.54
C GLY A 138 -4.42 -6.98 -2.77
N MET A 139 -3.80 -7.53 -1.72
CA MET A 139 -3.11 -8.81 -1.77
C MET A 139 -4.04 -9.96 -2.18
N ALA A 140 -5.24 -10.04 -1.59
CA ALA A 140 -6.22 -11.08 -1.93
C ALA A 140 -6.79 -10.94 -3.36
N VAL A 141 -6.89 -9.72 -3.88
CA VAL A 141 -7.29 -9.47 -5.29
C VAL A 141 -6.16 -9.82 -6.25
N GLY A 142 -4.92 -9.48 -5.91
CA GLY A 142 -3.75 -9.70 -6.75
C GLY A 142 -3.43 -11.17 -6.93
N ASP A 143 -3.38 -11.91 -5.84
CA ASP A 143 -3.18 -13.37 -5.85
C ASP A 143 -3.99 -14.05 -4.73
N PRO A 144 -5.17 -14.60 -5.06
CA PRO A 144 -6.01 -15.28 -4.08
C PRO A 144 -5.39 -16.56 -3.48
N ASP A 145 -4.45 -17.18 -4.16
CA ASP A 145 -3.85 -18.44 -3.71
C ASP A 145 -2.90 -18.22 -2.52
N ILE A 146 -2.27 -17.04 -2.44
CA ILE A 146 -1.39 -16.65 -1.33
C ILE A 146 -2.10 -15.87 -0.23
N ALA A 147 -3.38 -15.53 -0.41
CA ALA A 147 -4.11 -14.66 0.53
C ALA A 147 -4.07 -15.15 1.99
N GLY A 148 -4.11 -16.47 2.21
CA GLY A 148 -4.02 -17.06 3.54
C GLY A 148 -2.66 -16.83 4.21
N ASP A 149 -1.59 -17.01 3.46
CA ASP A 149 -0.22 -16.80 3.95
C ASP A 149 0.03 -15.31 4.22
N MET A 150 -0.50 -14.44 3.35
CA MET A 150 -0.43 -12.98 3.53
C MET A 150 -1.17 -12.52 4.78
N ALA A 151 -2.37 -13.08 5.04
CA ALA A 151 -3.09 -12.80 6.28
C ALA A 151 -2.27 -13.16 7.52
N GLY A 152 -1.56 -14.30 7.48
CA GLY A 152 -0.65 -14.72 8.55
C GLY A 152 0.48 -13.70 8.79
N ILE A 153 1.19 -13.29 7.73
CA ILE A 153 2.27 -12.31 7.80
C ILE A 153 1.77 -10.96 8.36
N MET A 154 0.65 -10.49 7.85
CA MET A 154 0.06 -9.23 8.30
C MET A 154 -0.41 -9.30 9.76
N MET A 155 -0.97 -10.44 10.20
CA MET A 155 -1.34 -10.65 11.60
C MET A 155 -0.13 -10.71 12.53
N ASP A 156 0.96 -11.34 12.11
CA ASP A 156 2.21 -11.38 12.88
C ASP A 156 2.80 -9.96 13.03
N ALA A 157 2.78 -9.16 11.97
CA ALA A 157 3.19 -7.76 12.01
C ALA A 157 2.28 -6.92 12.94
N ALA A 158 0.96 -7.10 12.87
CA ALA A 158 0.00 -6.41 13.74
C ALA A 158 0.22 -6.80 15.22
N MET A 159 0.46 -8.08 15.52
CA MET A 159 0.71 -8.55 16.90
C MET A 159 2.03 -8.07 17.48
N ALA A 160 2.98 -7.65 16.65
CA ALA A 160 4.20 -7.00 17.11
C ALA A 160 3.91 -5.61 17.72
N ASN A 161 2.73 -5.03 17.44
CA ASN A 161 2.27 -3.75 17.97
C ASN A 161 0.96 -3.94 18.77
N PRO A 162 1.04 -4.36 20.06
CA PRO A 162 -0.11 -4.83 20.82
C PRO A 162 -1.20 -3.78 21.03
N ASP A 163 -0.87 -2.50 21.04
CA ASP A 163 -1.83 -1.41 21.24
C ASP A 163 -2.79 -1.24 20.05
N MET A 164 -2.40 -1.72 18.87
CA MET A 164 -3.17 -1.63 17.64
C MET A 164 -3.70 -2.99 17.14
N ALA A 165 -3.24 -4.09 17.74
CA ALA A 165 -3.50 -5.45 17.26
C ALA A 165 -5.00 -5.78 17.16
N GLU A 166 -5.82 -5.38 18.15
CA GLU A 166 -7.26 -5.68 18.14
C GLU A 166 -7.99 -5.05 16.94
N ASN A 167 -7.61 -3.84 16.57
CA ASN A 167 -8.20 -3.12 15.43
C ASN A 167 -7.74 -3.74 14.12
N PHE A 168 -6.44 -4.03 13.98
CA PHE A 168 -5.87 -4.52 12.73
C PHE A 168 -6.32 -5.93 12.35
N VAL A 169 -6.48 -6.83 13.31
CA VAL A 169 -6.96 -8.19 13.03
C VAL A 169 -8.33 -8.18 12.32
N GLY A 170 -9.24 -7.30 12.74
CA GLY A 170 -10.54 -7.13 12.11
C GLY A 170 -10.42 -6.60 10.68
N GLU A 171 -9.58 -5.60 10.48
CA GLU A 171 -9.38 -4.97 9.16
C GLU A 171 -8.65 -5.91 8.17
N ILE A 172 -7.66 -6.69 8.63
CA ILE A 172 -7.00 -7.72 7.81
C ILE A 172 -8.02 -8.76 7.36
N ALA A 173 -8.79 -9.31 8.30
CA ALA A 173 -9.79 -10.31 7.97
C ALA A 173 -10.88 -9.77 7.04
N GLY A 174 -11.34 -8.53 7.27
CA GLY A 174 -12.31 -7.84 6.43
C GLY A 174 -11.77 -7.57 5.02
N GLY A 175 -10.55 -7.08 4.91
CA GLY A 175 -9.87 -6.81 3.64
C GLY A 175 -9.68 -8.08 2.82
N MET A 176 -9.15 -9.13 3.43
CA MET A 176 -8.99 -10.44 2.77
C MET A 176 -10.33 -11.00 2.27
N ALA A 177 -11.38 -10.92 3.09
CA ALA A 177 -12.72 -11.38 2.69
C ALA A 177 -13.30 -10.53 1.54
N ALA A 178 -13.05 -9.24 1.51
CA ALA A 178 -13.50 -8.35 0.45
C ALA A 178 -12.76 -8.57 -0.87
N GLY A 179 -11.48 -8.97 -0.82
CA GLY A 179 -10.66 -9.29 -1.99
C GLY A 179 -10.84 -10.71 -2.53
N ALA A 180 -11.37 -11.64 -1.72
CA ALA A 180 -11.54 -13.02 -2.14
C ALA A 180 -12.55 -13.16 -3.30
N PRO A 181 -12.26 -13.98 -4.31
CA PRO A 181 -13.21 -14.28 -5.38
C PRO A 181 -14.45 -15.00 -4.82
N GLN A 182 -15.64 -14.62 -5.30
CA GLN A 182 -16.91 -15.27 -4.95
C GLN A 182 -17.18 -16.50 -5.82
#